data_eff6797613b7bf21feb793ecd4bcc307
#
_entry.id   eff6797613b7bf21feb793ecd4bcc307
#
_cell.length_a   1.000
_cell.length_b   1.000
_cell.length_c   1.000
_cell.angle_alpha   90.00
_cell.angle_beta   90.00
_cell.angle_gamma   90.00
#
_symmetry.space_group_name_H-M   'P 1'
#
loop_
_entity.id
_entity.type
_entity.pdbx_description
1 polymer ?
#
loop_
_entity_poly.entity_id
_entity_poly.type
_entity_poly.pdbx_seq_one_letter_code
_entity_poly.pdbx_strand_id
1 'polypeptide(L)'
;MRQALPALKDVLIVEDENLDADRMFATLRVMFGYGIEVRRASTLAAAVDAVMTRKPELVFLDDILKPSDDASQTIPFLRRAGYEGPIVVVSGQASRTRRTTLIGLGANEVIHKDDVDSVRLTEALNGVFSDDVGTT
;
A
#
# COMPACT_ATOMS: atom_id res chain seq x y z
N MET A 1 10.85 17.32 15.67
CA MET A 1 9.94 16.46 16.45
C MET A 1 9.32 15.41 15.58
N ARG A 2 9.31 14.17 16.03
CA ARG A 2 8.73 13.10 15.24
C ARG A 2 7.22 13.18 15.28
N GLN A 3 6.60 13.08 14.11
CA GLN A 3 5.18 13.04 14.00
C GLN A 3 4.66 11.62 14.18
N ALA A 4 3.62 11.46 14.97
CA ALA A 4 3.01 10.16 15.15
C ALA A 4 2.23 9.75 13.90
N LEU A 5 2.19 8.44 13.63
CA LEU A 5 1.36 7.93 12.56
C LEU A 5 -0.11 8.13 12.90
N PRO A 6 -0.96 8.37 11.89
CA PRO A 6 -2.39 8.44 12.14
C PRO A 6 -2.92 7.10 12.66
N ALA A 7 -4.04 7.16 13.37
CA ALA A 7 -4.68 5.96 13.90
C ALA A 7 -5.48 5.31 12.77
N LEU A 8 -4.84 4.43 12.03
CA LEU A 8 -5.49 3.73 10.93
C LEU A 8 -6.40 2.63 11.47
N LYS A 9 -7.55 2.46 10.84
CA LYS A 9 -8.54 1.46 11.23
C LYS A 9 -8.78 0.42 10.15
N ASP A 10 -8.48 0.72 8.87
CA ASP A 10 -8.83 -0.14 7.75
C ASP A 10 -7.75 -0.05 6.70
N VAL A 11 -7.02 -1.14 6.52
CA VAL A 11 -5.94 -1.23 5.53
C VAL A 11 -6.23 -2.41 4.61
N LEU A 12 -6.04 -2.19 3.31
CA LEU A 12 -6.18 -3.24 2.30
C LEU A 12 -4.80 -3.66 1.82
N ILE A 13 -4.53 -4.95 1.87
CA ILE A 13 -3.33 -5.55 1.29
C ILE A 13 -3.74 -6.24 -0.01
N VAL A 14 -3.11 -5.85 -1.13
CA VAL A 14 -3.31 -6.50 -2.42
C VAL A 14 -2.07 -7.32 -2.72
N GLU A 15 -2.16 -8.62 -2.51
CA GLU A 15 -1.02 -9.54 -2.56
C GLU A 15 -1.49 -10.94 -2.85
N ASP A 16 -0.93 -11.58 -3.89
CA ASP A 16 -1.32 -12.92 -4.30
C ASP A 16 -0.51 -14.03 -3.59
N GLU A 17 0.66 -13.72 -3.05
CA GLU A 17 1.51 -14.70 -2.36
C GLU A 17 1.17 -14.73 -0.88
N ASN A 18 0.82 -15.92 -0.36
CA ASN A 18 0.38 -16.05 1.03
C ASN A 18 1.46 -15.65 2.03
N LEU A 19 2.71 -16.03 1.79
CA LEU A 19 3.79 -15.71 2.72
C LEU A 19 4.05 -14.22 2.79
N ASP A 20 4.02 -13.55 1.65
CA ASP A 20 4.21 -12.09 1.62
C ASP A 20 3.03 -11.37 2.29
N ALA A 21 1.82 -11.86 2.08
CA ALA A 21 0.64 -11.30 2.75
C ALA A 21 0.73 -11.48 4.27
N ASP A 22 1.10 -12.68 4.72
CA ASP A 22 1.24 -12.97 6.15
C ASP A 22 2.31 -12.10 6.80
N ARG A 23 3.42 -11.89 6.10
CA ARG A 23 4.49 -11.02 6.57
C ARG A 23 4.00 -9.58 6.73
N MET A 24 3.24 -9.08 5.77
CA MET A 24 2.67 -7.75 5.85
C MET A 24 1.68 -7.63 7.01
N PHE A 25 0.81 -8.64 7.18
CA PHE A 25 -0.10 -8.70 8.33
C PHE A 25 0.66 -8.57 9.65
N ALA A 26 1.70 -9.39 9.81
CA ALA A 26 2.48 -9.39 11.04
C ALA A 26 3.13 -8.02 11.29
N THR A 27 3.67 -7.41 10.24
CA THR A 27 4.31 -6.10 10.33
C THR A 27 3.30 -5.03 10.76
N LEU A 28 2.11 -5.05 10.18
CA LEU A 28 1.06 -4.08 10.53
C LEU A 28 0.57 -4.27 11.96
N ARG A 29 0.51 -5.51 12.45
CA ARG A 29 0.15 -5.76 13.85
C ARG A 29 1.19 -5.21 14.81
N VAL A 30 2.46 -5.29 14.46
CA VAL A 30 3.53 -4.68 15.26
C VAL A 30 3.38 -3.15 15.29
N MET A 31 3.05 -2.54 14.16
CA MET A 31 2.98 -1.08 14.05
C MET A 31 1.71 -0.50 14.65
N PHE A 32 0.56 -1.14 14.45
CA PHE A 32 -0.74 -0.57 14.80
C PHE A 32 -1.53 -1.36 15.83
N GLY A 33 -1.05 -2.54 16.22
CA GLY A 33 -1.76 -3.38 17.18
C GLY A 33 -2.93 -4.12 16.53
N TYR A 34 -3.83 -4.62 17.36
CA TYR A 34 -4.94 -5.46 16.90
C TYR A 34 -6.24 -4.68 16.66
N GLY A 35 -6.23 -3.38 16.90
CA GLY A 35 -7.40 -2.55 16.64
C GLY A 35 -7.61 -2.19 15.17
N ILE A 36 -6.63 -2.49 14.33
CA ILE A 36 -6.71 -2.24 12.90
C ILE A 36 -7.37 -3.42 12.19
N GLU A 37 -8.27 -3.14 11.26
CA GLU A 37 -8.79 -4.17 10.37
C GLU A 37 -7.91 -4.23 9.14
N VAL A 38 -7.40 -5.43 8.83
CA VAL A 38 -6.57 -5.64 7.65
C VAL A 38 -7.31 -6.59 6.73
N ARG A 39 -7.70 -6.09 5.57
CA ARG A 39 -8.36 -6.88 4.52
C ARG A 39 -7.34 -7.28 3.49
N ARG A 40 -7.59 -8.37 2.81
CA ARG A 40 -6.71 -8.84 1.75
C ARG A 40 -7.49 -9.07 0.46
N ALA A 41 -6.90 -8.67 -0.65
CA ALA A 41 -7.35 -9.06 -1.99
C ALA A 41 -6.17 -9.71 -2.70
N SER A 42 -6.39 -10.84 -3.35
CA SER A 42 -5.31 -11.58 -4.01
C SER A 42 -5.28 -11.38 -5.52
N THR A 43 -6.22 -10.62 -6.08
CA THR A 43 -6.28 -10.31 -7.49
C THR A 43 -6.69 -8.86 -7.70
N LEU A 44 -6.48 -8.35 -8.91
CA LEU A 44 -6.94 -7.01 -9.27
C LEU A 44 -8.46 -6.88 -9.11
N ALA A 45 -9.21 -7.85 -9.60
CA ALA A 45 -10.66 -7.81 -9.50
C ALA A 45 -11.14 -7.76 -8.05
N ALA A 46 -10.53 -8.58 -7.19
CA ALA A 46 -10.87 -8.59 -5.77
C ALA A 46 -10.49 -7.26 -5.10
N ALA A 47 -9.39 -6.64 -5.53
CA ALA A 47 -8.97 -5.34 -4.99
C ALA A 47 -9.97 -4.24 -5.36
N VAL A 48 -10.43 -4.23 -6.60
CA VAL A 48 -11.45 -3.28 -7.04
C VAL A 48 -12.74 -3.46 -6.24
N ASP A 49 -13.19 -4.70 -6.08
CA ASP A 49 -14.37 -5.01 -5.27
C ASP A 49 -14.21 -4.55 -3.82
N ALA A 50 -13.05 -4.78 -3.24
CA ALA A 50 -12.79 -4.40 -1.85
C ALA A 50 -12.86 -2.89 -1.66
N VAL A 51 -12.27 -2.14 -2.59
CA VAL A 51 -12.29 -0.68 -2.57
C VAL A 51 -13.70 -0.14 -2.77
N MET A 52 -14.47 -0.74 -3.67
CA MET A 52 -15.85 -0.32 -3.94
C MET A 52 -16.80 -0.66 -2.80
N THR A 53 -16.55 -1.75 -2.10
CA THR A 53 -17.36 -2.14 -0.95
C THR A 53 -17.16 -1.17 0.21
N ARG A 54 -15.92 -0.84 0.51
CA ARG A 54 -15.56 0.12 1.54
C ARG A 54 -14.15 0.63 1.26
N LYS A 55 -13.99 1.92 1.12
CA LYS A 55 -12.69 2.52 0.82
C LYS A 55 -11.76 2.39 2.01
N PRO A 56 -10.60 1.74 1.83
CA PRO A 56 -9.62 1.65 2.92
C PRO A 56 -8.91 2.98 3.13
N GLU A 57 -8.30 3.12 4.31
CA GLU A 57 -7.51 4.31 4.59
C GLU A 57 -6.11 4.24 3.98
N LEU A 58 -5.67 3.04 3.61
CA LEU A 58 -4.36 2.80 3.04
C LEU A 58 -4.40 1.51 2.25
N VAL A 59 -3.74 1.48 1.09
CA VAL A 59 -3.57 0.26 0.29
C VAL A 59 -2.09 -0.05 0.18
N PHE A 60 -1.70 -1.27 0.55
CA PHE A 60 -0.41 -1.84 0.18
C PHE A 60 -0.63 -2.71 -1.05
N LEU A 61 0.08 -2.41 -2.11
CA LEU A 61 -0.12 -3.05 -3.41
C LEU A 61 1.16 -3.75 -3.86
N ASP A 62 1.09 -5.07 -4.04
CA ASP A 62 2.19 -5.79 -4.68
C ASP A 62 2.32 -5.31 -6.13
N ASP A 63 3.56 -5.06 -6.55
CA ASP A 63 3.82 -4.61 -7.92
C ASP A 63 3.34 -5.63 -8.94
N ILE A 64 3.65 -6.91 -8.70
CA ILE A 64 3.31 -7.97 -9.65
C ILE A 64 2.24 -8.89 -9.06
N LEU A 65 1.06 -8.85 -9.65
CA LEU A 65 -0.03 -9.77 -9.32
C LEU A 65 -0.14 -10.80 -10.43
N LYS A 66 0.03 -12.06 -10.09
CA LYS A 66 -0.09 -13.13 -11.08
C LYS A 66 -1.53 -13.26 -11.55
N PRO A 67 -1.76 -13.69 -12.80
CA PRO A 67 -0.74 -14.15 -13.75
C PRO A 67 -0.06 -13.05 -14.56
N SER A 68 -0.62 -11.85 -14.66
CA SER A 68 -0.09 -10.90 -15.63
C SER A 68 -0.28 -9.42 -15.28
N ASP A 69 -0.78 -9.10 -14.10
CA ASP A 69 -1.03 -7.70 -13.74
C ASP A 69 0.17 -7.12 -13.00
N ASP A 70 0.52 -5.88 -13.32
CA ASP A 70 1.53 -5.17 -12.55
C ASP A 70 0.99 -3.81 -12.09
N ALA A 71 1.74 -3.13 -11.23
CA ALA A 71 1.25 -1.91 -10.59
C ALA A 71 0.96 -0.79 -11.59
N SER A 72 1.63 -0.77 -12.76
CA SER A 72 1.35 0.23 -13.77
C SER A 72 -0.07 0.09 -14.32
N GLN A 73 -0.66 -1.08 -14.21
CA GLN A 73 -2.05 -1.35 -14.58
C GLN A 73 -2.98 -1.28 -13.37
N THR A 74 -2.54 -1.82 -12.25
CA THR A 74 -3.37 -1.93 -11.05
C THR A 74 -3.70 -0.56 -10.45
N ILE A 75 -2.73 0.34 -10.40
CA ILE A 75 -2.95 1.67 -9.84
C ILE A 75 -4.04 2.43 -10.60
N PRO A 76 -4.00 2.53 -11.95
CA PRO A 76 -5.08 3.22 -12.67
C PRO A 76 -6.45 2.59 -12.45
N PHE A 77 -6.55 1.26 -12.33
CA PHE A 77 -7.82 0.62 -12.06
C PHE A 77 -8.39 1.00 -10.70
N LEU A 78 -7.53 1.01 -9.67
CA LEU A 78 -7.98 1.42 -8.33
C LEU A 78 -8.41 2.89 -8.32
N ARG A 79 -7.68 3.75 -9.01
CA ARG A 79 -8.04 5.17 -9.09
C ARG A 79 -9.36 5.37 -9.81
N ARG A 80 -9.59 4.64 -10.90
CA ARG A 80 -10.86 4.72 -11.63
C ARG A 80 -12.03 4.14 -10.85
N ALA A 81 -11.75 3.19 -9.95
CA ALA A 81 -12.78 2.66 -9.06
C ALA A 81 -13.18 3.66 -7.96
N GLY A 82 -12.54 4.81 -7.91
CA GLY A 82 -12.86 5.87 -6.97
C GLY A 82 -12.00 5.93 -5.74
N TYR A 83 -10.91 5.14 -5.70
CA TYR A 83 -10.02 5.19 -4.55
C TYR A 83 -9.09 6.40 -4.64
N GLU A 84 -9.22 7.32 -3.69
CA GLU A 84 -8.42 8.54 -3.65
C GLU A 84 -7.39 8.54 -2.54
N GLY A 85 -7.37 7.49 -1.72
CA GLY A 85 -6.45 7.38 -0.60
C GLY A 85 -5.04 6.97 -1.01
N PRO A 86 -4.14 6.84 -0.05
CA PRO A 86 -2.74 6.50 -0.34
C PRO A 86 -2.56 5.05 -0.79
N ILE A 87 -1.67 4.88 -1.76
CA ILE A 87 -1.23 3.58 -2.27
C ILE A 87 0.28 3.48 -2.09
N VAL A 88 0.71 2.48 -1.34
CA VAL A 88 2.14 2.16 -1.18
C VAL A 88 2.40 0.87 -1.93
N VAL A 89 3.25 0.93 -2.95
CA VAL A 89 3.60 -0.24 -3.75
C VAL A 89 4.78 -0.96 -3.11
N VAL A 90 4.70 -2.29 -3.04
CA VAL A 90 5.79 -3.15 -2.58
C VAL A 90 6.31 -3.92 -3.77
N SER A 91 7.57 -3.73 -4.13
CA SER A 91 8.12 -4.25 -5.37
C SER A 91 9.47 -4.92 -5.16
N GLY A 92 9.69 -6.01 -5.88
CA GLY A 92 11.02 -6.62 -5.97
C GLY A 92 11.98 -5.83 -6.86
N GLN A 93 11.48 -4.81 -7.56
CA GLN A 93 12.26 -3.99 -8.48
C GLN A 93 11.99 -2.51 -8.22
N ALA A 94 12.42 -2.03 -7.06
CA ALA A 94 12.19 -0.64 -6.66
C ALA A 94 13.33 0.26 -7.16
N SER A 95 13.63 0.21 -8.47
CA SER A 95 14.61 1.11 -9.08
C SER A 95 14.06 2.52 -9.11
N ARG A 96 14.97 3.49 -9.32
CA ARG A 96 14.54 4.89 -9.44
C ARG A 96 13.55 5.08 -10.59
N THR A 97 13.81 4.44 -11.73
CA THR A 97 12.93 4.54 -12.89
C THR A 97 11.55 3.95 -12.58
N ARG A 98 11.51 2.77 -11.99
CA ARG A 98 10.25 2.13 -11.63
C ARG A 98 9.47 2.97 -10.63
N ARG A 99 10.14 3.48 -9.62
CA ARG A 99 9.53 4.33 -8.60
C ARG A 99 8.92 5.59 -9.23
N THR A 100 9.68 6.27 -10.09
CA THR A 100 9.19 7.48 -10.77
C THR A 100 7.95 7.17 -11.61
N THR A 101 7.99 6.07 -12.35
CA THR A 101 6.85 5.65 -13.17
C THR A 101 5.60 5.42 -12.33
N LEU A 102 5.72 4.66 -11.26
CA LEU A 102 4.56 4.30 -10.45
C LEU A 102 4.00 5.49 -9.67
N ILE A 103 4.86 6.36 -9.18
CA ILE A 103 4.41 7.60 -8.53
C ILE A 103 3.67 8.49 -9.53
N GLY A 104 4.17 8.57 -10.76
CA GLY A 104 3.49 9.33 -11.80
C GLY A 104 2.11 8.78 -12.15
N LEU A 105 1.86 7.49 -11.89
CA LEU A 105 0.56 6.87 -12.14
C LEU A 105 -0.38 6.96 -10.93
N GLY A 106 0.09 7.43 -9.79
CA GLY A 106 -0.76 7.64 -8.64
C GLY A 106 -0.36 6.91 -7.36
N ALA A 107 0.79 6.23 -7.34
CA ALA A 107 1.32 5.67 -6.11
C ALA A 107 1.86 6.80 -5.24
N ASN A 108 1.74 6.65 -3.92
CA ASN A 108 2.28 7.63 -2.99
C ASN A 108 3.68 7.27 -2.53
N GLU A 109 4.04 5.99 -2.60
CA GLU A 109 5.39 5.53 -2.29
C GLU A 109 5.61 4.15 -2.90
N VAL A 110 6.86 3.82 -3.15
CA VAL A 110 7.28 2.50 -3.63
C VAL A 110 8.42 2.03 -2.74
N ILE A 111 8.25 0.86 -2.12
CA ILE A 111 9.28 0.29 -1.24
C ILE A 111 9.70 -1.07 -1.77
N HIS A 112 10.95 -1.44 -1.50
CA HIS A 112 11.47 -2.73 -1.91
C HIS A 112 10.94 -3.82 -0.98
N LYS A 113 10.65 -5.00 -1.53
CA LYS A 113 10.15 -6.14 -0.75
C LYS A 113 11.07 -6.51 0.42
N ASP A 114 12.38 -6.37 0.24
CA ASP A 114 13.34 -6.68 1.28
C ASP A 114 13.34 -5.66 2.43
N ASP A 115 12.72 -4.50 2.22
CA ASP A 115 12.66 -3.44 3.20
C ASP A 115 11.33 -3.43 3.97
N VAL A 116 10.51 -4.47 3.82
CA VAL A 116 9.23 -4.55 4.52
C VAL A 116 9.48 -5.01 5.96
N ASP A 117 9.68 -4.04 6.83
CA ASP A 117 9.77 -4.24 8.27
C ASP A 117 9.12 -3.03 8.95
N SER A 118 8.91 -3.12 10.27
CA SER A 118 8.17 -2.07 10.98
C SER A 118 8.87 -0.71 10.95
N VAL A 119 10.19 -0.70 10.96
CA VAL A 119 10.95 0.56 10.93
C VAL A 119 10.82 1.24 9.57
N ARG A 120 11.06 0.49 8.50
CA ARG A 120 11.00 1.04 7.14
C ARG A 120 9.59 1.45 6.75
N LEU A 121 8.59 0.65 7.13
CA LEU A 121 7.20 1.01 6.86
C LEU A 121 6.80 2.25 7.63
N THR A 122 7.23 2.39 8.87
CA THR A 122 6.94 3.58 9.66
C THR A 122 7.52 4.83 8.97
N GLU A 123 8.75 4.75 8.50
CA GLU A 123 9.37 5.87 7.78
C GLU A 123 8.58 6.22 6.51
N ALA A 124 8.23 5.20 5.72
CA ALA A 124 7.48 5.40 4.48
C ALA A 124 6.12 6.04 4.74
N LEU A 125 5.40 5.54 5.75
CA LEU A 125 4.08 6.06 6.07
C LEU A 125 4.14 7.46 6.67
N ASN A 126 5.17 7.77 7.44
CA ASN A 126 5.38 9.13 7.91
C ASN A 126 5.52 10.11 6.73
N GLY A 127 6.25 9.71 5.69
CA GLY A 127 6.36 10.52 4.49
C GLY A 127 5.03 10.68 3.77
N VAL A 128 4.27 9.59 3.65
CA VAL A 128 2.98 9.60 2.95
C VAL A 128 1.97 10.49 3.67
N PHE A 129 1.84 10.35 4.98
CA PHE A 129 0.81 11.09 5.72
C PHE A 129 1.23 12.48 6.15
N SER A 130 2.52 12.76 6.26
CA SER A 130 2.98 14.09 6.63
C SER A 130 2.88 15.10 5.49
N ASP A 131 2.79 14.64 4.25
CA ASP A 131 2.65 15.53 3.09
C ASP A 131 1.40 16.40 3.19
N ASP A 132 0.34 15.89 3.79
CA ASP A 132 -0.89 16.67 3.96
C ASP A 132 -0.67 17.86 4.90
N VAL A 133 0.21 17.71 5.85
CA VAL A 133 0.51 18.79 6.81
C VAL A 133 1.41 19.84 6.18
N GLY A 134 2.33 19.40 5.34
CA GLY A 134 3.31 20.29 4.74
C GLY A 134 2.74 21.27 3.74
N THR A 135 1.53 21.06 3.28
CA THR A 135 0.92 21.91 2.25
C THR A 135 0.19 23.13 2.80
N THR A 136 0.07 23.21 4.09
CA THR A 136 -0.67 24.33 4.72
C THR A 136 0.18 25.53 5.04
#